data_88442a64413ef3f1873ac624a2af9dda
#
_entry.id   88442a64413ef3f1873ac624a2af9dda
#
_cell.length_a   1.000
_cell.length_b   1.000
_cell.length_c   1.000
_cell.angle_alpha   90.00
_cell.angle_beta   90.00
_cell.angle_gamma   90.00
#
_symmetry.space_group_name_H-M   'P 1'
#
loop_
_entity.id
_entity.type
_entity.pdbx_description
1 polymer ?
#
loop_
_entity_poly.entity_id
_entity_poly.type
_entity_poly.pdbx_seq_one_letter_code
_entity_poly.pdbx_strand_id
1 'polypeptide(L)' 'MDTATQLKSEIEAFCAKHSLSGSGFSRMALGDPTFWFKFVRGRNPSIDTCDKLRAFMRDYKA' A
#
# COMPACT_ATOMS: atom_id res chain seq x y z
N MET A 1 18.91 1.66 0.73
CA MET A 1 17.71 1.10 0.13
C MET A 1 16.51 1.98 0.47
N ASP A 2 15.70 2.32 -0.52
CA ASP A 2 14.58 3.23 -0.32
C ASP A 2 13.38 2.47 0.26
N THR A 3 12.97 2.84 1.48
CA THR A 3 11.85 2.19 2.15
C THR A 3 10.55 2.31 1.34
N ALA A 4 10.35 3.45 0.67
CA ALA A 4 9.15 3.65 -0.14
C ALA A 4 9.14 2.72 -1.35
N THR A 5 10.28 2.51 -2.00
CA THR A 5 10.39 1.59 -3.13
C THR A 5 10.12 0.15 -2.69
N GLN A 6 10.67 -0.23 -1.54
CA GLN A 6 10.44 -1.58 -0.99
C GLN A 6 8.97 -1.78 -0.65
N LEU A 7 8.36 -0.80 0.00
CA LEU A 7 6.95 -0.88 0.36
C LEU A 7 6.06 -0.96 -0.88
N LYS A 8 6.38 -0.19 -1.91
CA LYS A 8 5.64 -0.24 -3.16
C LYS A 8 5.67 -1.64 -3.78
N SER A 9 6.85 -2.27 -3.82
CA SER A 9 6.99 -3.62 -4.33
C SER A 9 6.17 -4.62 -3.52
N GLU A 10 6.18 -4.49 -2.20
CA GLU A 10 5.40 -5.35 -1.32
C GLU A 10 3.89 -5.20 -1.58
N ILE A 11 3.43 -3.96 -1.75
CA ILE A 11 2.02 -3.70 -2.03
C ILE A 11 1.63 -4.27 -3.40
N GLU A 12 2.47 -4.09 -4.41
CA GLU A 12 2.18 -4.62 -5.74
C GLU A 12 2.07 -6.15 -5.71
N ALA A 13 2.97 -6.82 -5.02
CA ALA A 13 2.94 -8.28 -4.88
C ALA A 13 1.68 -8.73 -4.12
N PHE A 14 1.33 -8.02 -3.06
CA PHE A 14 0.13 -8.30 -2.29
C PHE A 14 -1.13 -8.14 -3.14
N CYS A 15 -1.22 -7.05 -3.89
CA CYS A 15 -2.37 -6.79 -4.75
C CYS A 15 -2.50 -7.85 -5.84
N ALA A 16 -1.40 -8.27 -6.43
CA ALA A 16 -1.41 -9.33 -7.44
C ALA A 16 -1.89 -10.65 -6.84
N LYS A 17 -1.43 -10.97 -5.64
CA LYS A 17 -1.80 -12.21 -4.96
C LYS A 17 -3.29 -12.27 -4.63
N HIS A 18 -3.89 -11.13 -4.27
CA HIS A 18 -5.28 -11.07 -3.84
C HIS A 18 -6.22 -10.46 -4.88
N SER A 19 -5.74 -10.24 -6.10
CA SER A 19 -6.52 -9.67 -7.21
C SER A 19 -7.10 -8.30 -6.86
N LEU A 20 -6.31 -7.47 -6.19
CA LEU A 20 -6.70 -6.12 -5.82
C LEU A 20 -6.02 -5.10 -6.72
N SER A 21 -6.70 -3.96 -6.97
CA SER A 21 -6.05 -2.82 -7.59
C SER A 21 -5.33 -2.01 -6.51
N GLY A 22 -4.33 -1.21 -6.92
CA GLY A 22 -3.64 -0.33 -5.98
C GLY A 22 -4.58 0.65 -5.30
N SER A 23 -5.52 1.23 -6.05
CA SER A 23 -6.52 2.14 -5.46
C SER A 23 -7.48 1.41 -4.53
N GLY A 24 -7.88 0.20 -4.88
CA GLY A 24 -8.73 -0.63 -4.02
C GLY A 24 -8.03 -0.97 -2.71
N PHE A 25 -6.75 -1.34 -2.80
CA PHE A 25 -5.93 -1.59 -1.62
C PHE A 25 -5.85 -0.35 -0.72
N SER A 26 -5.55 0.81 -1.32
CA SER A 26 -5.42 2.06 -0.57
C SER A 26 -6.72 2.44 0.12
N ARG A 27 -7.84 2.23 -0.56
CA ARG A 27 -9.15 2.51 0.01
C ARG A 27 -9.43 1.64 1.23
N MET A 28 -9.10 0.35 1.14
CA MET A 28 -9.34 -0.58 2.26
C MET A 28 -8.38 -0.33 3.41
N ALA A 29 -7.12 -0.07 3.11
CA ALA A 29 -6.10 0.08 4.14
C ALA A 29 -6.15 1.44 4.83
N LEU A 30 -6.42 2.52 4.08
CA LEU A 30 -6.33 3.89 4.58
C LEU A 30 -7.64 4.67 4.45
N GLY A 31 -8.64 4.11 3.77
CA GLY A 31 -9.87 4.84 3.47
C GLY A 31 -9.68 5.93 2.43
N ASP A 32 -8.56 5.94 1.70
CA ASP A 32 -8.23 6.97 0.72
C ASP A 32 -7.77 6.32 -0.59
N PRO A 33 -8.65 6.21 -1.60
CA PRO A 33 -8.30 5.58 -2.87
C PRO A 33 -7.27 6.37 -3.67
N THR A 34 -7.08 7.65 -3.37
CA THR A 34 -6.12 8.49 -4.11
C THR A 34 -4.68 8.29 -3.62
N PHE A 35 -4.47 7.67 -2.48
CA PHE A 35 -3.13 7.44 -1.93
C PHE A 35 -2.23 6.73 -2.93
N TRP A 36 -2.72 5.66 -3.57
CA TRP A 36 -1.92 4.86 -4.49
C TRP A 36 -1.39 5.72 -5.64
N PHE A 37 -2.23 6.56 -6.22
CA PHE A 37 -1.81 7.41 -7.33
C PHE A 37 -0.72 8.39 -6.92
N LYS A 38 -0.81 8.94 -5.72
CA LYS A 38 0.21 9.84 -5.18
C LYS A 38 1.50 9.08 -4.89
N PHE A 39 1.37 7.88 -4.36
CA PHE A 39 2.51 7.05 -3.98
C PHE A 39 3.34 6.65 -5.20
N VAL A 40 2.69 6.21 -6.28
CA VAL A 40 3.40 5.80 -7.49
C VAL A 40 4.06 6.98 -8.20
N ARG A 41 3.62 8.20 -7.91
CA ARG A 41 4.24 9.42 -8.46
C ARG A 41 5.45 9.88 -7.67
N GLY A 42 5.82 9.17 -6.63
CA GLY A 42 7.02 9.46 -5.87
C GLY A 42 6.78 10.08 -4.50
N ARG A 43 5.55 10.17 -4.05
CA ARG A 43 5.25 10.68 -2.72
C ARG A 43 5.71 9.70 -1.66
N ASN A 44 6.44 10.19 -0.67
CA ASN A 44 6.89 9.35 0.45
C ASN A 44 5.83 9.36 1.55
N PRO A 45 5.26 8.20 1.91
CA PRO A 45 4.32 8.13 3.02
C PRO A 45 5.02 8.33 4.36
N SER A 46 4.26 8.81 5.35
CA SER A 46 4.78 8.93 6.70
C SER A 46 5.00 7.54 7.31
N ILE A 47 5.76 7.49 8.40
CA ILE A 47 6.02 6.24 9.12
C ILE A 47 4.69 5.63 9.59
N ASP A 48 3.78 6.45 10.11
CA ASP A 48 2.47 5.98 10.54
C ASP A 48 1.69 5.35 9.39
N THR A 49 1.73 5.97 8.21
CA THR A 49 1.06 5.43 7.04
C THR A 49 1.68 4.10 6.62
N CYS A 50 3.01 4.01 6.62
CA CYS A 50 3.71 2.76 6.32
C CYS A 50 3.29 1.65 7.28
N ASP A 51 3.22 1.96 8.57
CA ASP A 51 2.83 0.99 9.59
C ASP A 51 1.40 0.50 9.38
N LYS A 52 0.48 1.42 9.02
CA LYS A 52 -0.91 1.04 8.73
C LYS A 52 -1.00 0.12 7.52
N LEU A 53 -0.24 0.40 6.48
CA LEU A 53 -0.23 -0.43 5.28
C LEU A 53 0.32 -1.83 5.57
N ARG A 54 1.41 -1.90 6.32
CA ARG A 54 2.01 -3.19 6.67
C ARG A 54 1.11 -3.99 7.60
N ALA A 55 0.47 -3.35 8.56
CA ALA A 55 -0.47 -4.00 9.45
C ALA A 55 -1.66 -4.55 8.68
N PHE A 56 -2.18 -3.77 7.72
CA PHE A 56 -3.28 -4.22 6.87
C PHE A 56 -2.90 -5.48 6.10
N MET A 57 -1.73 -5.49 5.48
CA MET A 57 -1.26 -6.65 4.71
C MET A 57 -1.05 -7.87 5.60
N ARG A 58 -0.50 -7.66 6.79
CA ARG A 58 -0.24 -8.75 7.74
C ARG A 58 -1.53 -9.40 8.21
N ASP A 59 -2.54 -8.58 8.50
CA ASP A 59 -3.79 -9.04 9.09
C ASP A 59 -4.88 -9.36 8.06
N TYR A 60 -4.59 -9.15 6.78
CA TYR A 60 -5.57 -9.36 5.72
C TYR A 60 -5.92 -10.84 5.58
N LYS A 61 -7.21 -11.14 5.56
CA LYS A 61 -7.71 -12.50 5.32
C LYS A 61 -8.59 -12.47 4.08
N ALA A 62 -8.16 -13.23 3.08
CA ALA A 62 -8.91 -13.33 1.83
C ALA A 62 -10.20 -14.15 2.03
#